data_47f08b8d4001860059e51ceab7bcd279
#
_entry.id   47f08b8d4001860059e51ceab7bcd279
#
_cell.length_a   1.000
_cell.length_b   1.000
_cell.length_c   1.000
_cell.angle_alpha   90.00
_cell.angle_beta   90.00
_cell.angle_gamma   90.00
#
_symmetry.space_group_name_H-M   'P 1'
#
loop_
_entity.id
_entity.type
_entity.pdbx_description
1 polymer ?
#
loop_
_entity_poly.entity_id
_entity_poly.type
_entity_poly.pdbx_seq_one_letter_code
_entity_poly.pdbx_strand_id
1 'polypeptide(L)'
;MKVLVTGASGFVGRHLIKRLKEEDVKVTEINSTNFDSMWSLEKNSYDCIIHLAVKTAAGGYCQKHPGEQWIVNSSINVDMLAYWQQYQQRATMITFGSSCGYNDKIKKIEPNYLKGEPETGYEVYGMVKRNLLTGLTALKKEFSMDFRYLIPSVFYGPGYDLNDKHFVFDLIRKIVSAKNGGNKVVLWGNGSQ
;
A
#
# COMPACT_ATOMS: atom_id res chain seq x y z
N MET A 1 8.99 21.43 5.28
CA MET A 1 7.85 20.54 4.96
C MET A 1 7.58 19.63 6.15
N LYS A 2 6.31 19.40 6.50
CA LYS A 2 5.89 18.55 7.61
C LYS A 2 5.00 17.42 7.07
N VAL A 3 5.39 16.18 7.27
CA VAL A 3 4.77 15.00 6.67
C VAL A 3 4.29 14.03 7.75
N LEU A 4 3.04 13.56 7.63
CA LEU A 4 2.50 12.46 8.41
C LEU A 4 2.63 11.17 7.60
N VAL A 5 3.21 10.13 8.17
CA VAL A 5 3.35 8.82 7.51
C VAL A 5 2.65 7.76 8.35
N THR A 6 1.61 7.14 7.82
CA THR A 6 0.99 5.93 8.42
C THR A 6 1.62 4.66 7.85
N GLY A 7 1.62 3.57 8.61
CA GLY A 7 2.36 2.37 8.22
C GLY A 7 3.87 2.54 8.29
N ALA A 8 4.33 3.45 9.14
CA ALA A 8 5.71 3.89 9.31
C ALA A 8 6.70 2.73 9.58
N SER A 9 6.28 1.73 10.36
CA SER A 9 7.10 0.55 10.69
C SER A 9 7.11 -0.53 9.60
N GLY A 10 6.27 -0.40 8.57
CA GLY A 10 6.20 -1.33 7.44
C GLY A 10 7.44 -1.28 6.54
N PHE A 11 7.51 -2.22 5.59
CA PHE A 11 8.66 -2.30 4.67
C PHE A 11 8.89 -0.98 3.92
N VAL A 12 7.89 -0.47 3.21
CA VAL A 12 7.98 0.80 2.47
C VAL A 12 8.17 1.98 3.43
N GLY A 13 7.44 1.99 4.55
CA GLY A 13 7.49 3.06 5.56
C GLY A 13 8.90 3.33 6.08
N ARG A 14 9.63 2.28 6.49
CA ARG A 14 11.00 2.41 7.01
C ARG A 14 11.95 3.03 6.00
N HIS A 15 11.89 2.61 4.74
CA HIS A 15 12.72 3.17 3.67
C HIS A 15 12.37 4.62 3.37
N LEU A 16 11.07 4.92 3.29
CA LEU A 16 10.58 6.27 3.05
C LEU A 16 10.99 7.24 4.17
N ILE A 17 10.77 6.85 5.43
CA ILE A 17 11.12 7.68 6.58
C ILE A 17 12.61 8.00 6.61
N LYS A 18 13.46 6.98 6.37
CA LYS A 18 14.90 7.20 6.26
C LYS A 18 15.21 8.27 5.21
N ARG A 19 14.63 8.14 4.01
CA ARG A 19 14.87 9.10 2.91
C ARG A 19 14.35 10.49 3.23
N LEU A 20 13.16 10.61 3.81
CA LEU A 20 12.59 11.90 4.19
C LEU A 20 13.44 12.62 5.24
N LYS A 21 14.00 11.89 6.21
CA LYS A 21 14.91 12.44 7.23
C LYS A 21 16.24 12.93 6.62
N GLU A 22 16.76 12.24 5.60
CA GLU A 22 17.96 12.67 4.87
C GLU A 22 17.73 13.98 4.09
N GLU A 23 16.48 14.31 3.76
CA GLU A 23 16.06 15.56 3.08
C GLU A 23 15.53 16.63 4.06
N ASP A 24 15.86 16.54 5.36
CA ASP A 24 15.42 17.47 6.40
C ASP A 24 13.90 17.67 6.49
N VAL A 25 13.11 16.67 6.11
CA VAL A 25 11.66 16.69 6.25
C VAL A 25 11.25 16.33 7.67
N LYS A 26 10.39 17.13 8.29
CA LYS A 26 9.81 16.82 9.60
C LYS A 26 8.76 15.72 9.44
N VAL A 27 9.04 14.52 9.95
CA VAL A 27 8.16 13.36 9.82
C VAL A 27 7.49 13.02 11.15
N THR A 28 6.16 12.86 11.11
CA THR A 28 5.39 12.22 12.19
C THR A 28 5.05 10.79 11.77
N GLU A 29 5.46 9.84 12.60
CA GLU A 29 5.36 8.40 12.31
C GLU A 29 4.17 7.80 13.03
N ILE A 30 3.22 7.23 12.27
CA ILE A 30 2.05 6.50 12.76
C ILE A 30 2.15 5.03 12.34
N ASN A 31 1.95 4.15 13.30
CA ASN A 31 1.97 2.69 13.12
C ASN A 31 0.77 2.05 13.85
N SER A 32 0.69 0.73 13.87
CA SER A 32 -0.43 0.00 14.48
C SER A 32 -0.57 0.19 15.99
N THR A 33 0.50 0.58 16.69
CA THR A 33 0.47 0.77 18.16
C THR A 33 0.03 2.16 18.59
N ASN A 34 0.10 3.14 17.68
CA ASN A 34 -0.26 4.53 17.95
C ASN A 34 -1.21 5.13 16.90
N PHE A 35 -1.96 4.30 16.17
CA PHE A 35 -2.83 4.77 15.10
C PHE A 35 -3.86 5.80 15.58
N ASP A 36 -4.46 5.56 16.73
CA ASP A 36 -5.47 6.46 17.31
C ASP A 36 -4.89 7.79 17.78
N SER A 37 -3.58 7.87 18.01
CA SER A 37 -2.93 9.13 18.42
C SER A 37 -3.01 10.22 17.36
N MET A 38 -3.30 9.87 16.09
CA MET A 38 -3.46 10.88 15.04
C MET A 38 -4.58 11.87 15.33
N TRP A 39 -5.64 11.43 16.05
CA TRP A 39 -6.78 12.28 16.39
C TRP A 39 -6.45 13.40 17.39
N SER A 40 -5.31 13.30 18.09
CA SER A 40 -4.80 14.33 19.00
C SER A 40 -3.85 15.32 18.34
N LEU A 41 -3.50 15.13 17.08
CA LEU A 41 -2.57 16.01 16.35
C LEU A 41 -3.25 17.33 15.95
N GLU A 42 -2.44 18.38 15.90
CA GLU A 42 -2.90 19.73 15.54
C GLU A 42 -3.54 19.78 14.15
N LYS A 43 -4.66 20.48 14.02
CA LYS A 43 -5.37 20.66 12.76
C LYS A 43 -4.54 21.45 11.73
N ASN A 44 -4.62 21.02 10.47
CA ASN A 44 -3.95 21.65 9.33
C ASN A 44 -2.45 21.91 9.54
N SER A 45 -1.79 21.00 10.28
CA SER A 45 -0.39 21.14 10.64
C SER A 45 0.56 20.39 9.69
N TYR A 46 0.05 19.60 8.74
CA TYR A 46 0.83 18.85 7.77
C TYR A 46 0.64 19.38 6.35
N ASP A 47 1.75 19.39 5.60
CA ASP A 47 1.76 19.71 4.18
C ASP A 47 1.35 18.49 3.34
N CYS A 48 1.69 17.28 3.84
CA CYS A 48 1.44 16.03 3.16
C CYS A 48 1.14 14.90 4.15
N ILE A 49 0.24 14.00 3.75
CA ILE A 49 -0.01 12.72 4.43
C ILE A 49 0.37 11.60 3.46
N ILE A 50 1.25 10.69 3.89
CA ILE A 50 1.59 9.49 3.12
C ILE A 50 0.99 8.29 3.83
N HIS A 51 -0.12 7.78 3.27
CA HIS A 51 -0.88 6.69 3.86
C HIS A 51 -0.42 5.35 3.30
N LEU A 52 0.41 4.64 4.09
CA LEU A 52 0.95 3.31 3.76
C LEU A 52 0.35 2.19 4.63
N ALA A 53 -0.42 2.55 5.66
CA ALA A 53 -1.00 1.57 6.58
C ALA A 53 -1.92 0.59 5.82
N VAL A 54 -1.61 -0.68 5.93
CA VAL A 54 -2.38 -1.77 5.34
C VAL A 54 -2.03 -3.08 6.07
N LYS A 55 -3.00 -3.92 6.30
CA LYS A 55 -2.76 -5.29 6.77
C LYS A 55 -2.72 -6.21 5.55
N THR A 56 -1.52 -6.68 5.21
CA THR A 56 -1.31 -7.61 4.10
C THR A 56 -0.09 -8.49 4.37
N ALA A 57 -0.04 -9.64 3.71
CA ALA A 57 1.10 -10.53 3.69
C ALA A 57 1.10 -11.33 2.38
N ALA A 58 2.25 -11.88 1.98
CA ALA A 58 2.36 -12.77 0.85
C ALA A 58 1.89 -14.21 1.16
N GLY A 59 2.08 -15.11 0.22
CA GLY A 59 1.80 -16.55 0.40
C GLY A 59 0.33 -16.90 0.49
N GLY A 60 -0.53 -16.15 -0.20
CA GLY A 60 -1.96 -16.41 -0.26
C GLY A 60 -2.74 -15.92 0.97
N TYR A 61 -2.18 -14.98 1.74
CA TYR A 61 -2.86 -14.41 2.90
C TYR A 61 -4.19 -13.77 2.52
N CYS A 62 -4.23 -12.97 1.45
CA CYS A 62 -5.44 -12.29 1.00
C CYS A 62 -6.56 -13.28 0.62
N GLN A 63 -6.19 -14.45 0.05
CA GLN A 63 -7.14 -15.50 -0.33
C GLN A 63 -7.66 -16.28 0.88
N LYS A 64 -6.83 -16.48 1.90
CA LYS A 64 -7.19 -17.23 3.10
C LYS A 64 -7.94 -16.41 4.14
N HIS A 65 -7.80 -15.10 4.13
CA HIS A 65 -8.34 -14.18 5.12
C HIS A 65 -9.15 -13.02 4.50
N PRO A 66 -10.09 -13.30 3.55
CA PRO A 66 -10.81 -12.22 2.85
C PRO A 66 -11.65 -11.35 3.79
N GLY A 67 -12.31 -11.93 4.80
CA GLY A 67 -13.10 -11.21 5.79
C GLY A 67 -12.23 -10.25 6.63
N GLU A 68 -11.10 -10.71 7.11
CA GLU A 68 -10.14 -9.89 7.85
C GLU A 68 -9.58 -8.76 6.97
N GLN A 69 -9.24 -9.07 5.71
CA GLN A 69 -8.81 -8.08 4.73
C GLN A 69 -9.83 -6.96 4.54
N TRP A 70 -11.09 -7.34 4.41
CA TRP A 70 -12.18 -6.38 4.25
C TRP A 70 -12.32 -5.48 5.48
N ILE A 71 -12.51 -6.09 6.65
CA ILE A 71 -12.83 -5.36 7.89
C ILE A 71 -11.66 -4.45 8.28
N VAL A 72 -10.46 -5.00 8.42
CA VAL A 72 -9.31 -4.25 8.95
C VAL A 72 -8.88 -3.15 8.01
N ASN A 73 -8.74 -3.44 6.71
CA ASN A 73 -8.25 -2.44 5.78
C ASN A 73 -9.31 -1.39 5.42
N SER A 74 -10.60 -1.74 5.42
CA SER A 74 -11.67 -0.75 5.25
C SER A 74 -11.71 0.20 6.42
N SER A 75 -11.61 -0.30 7.66
CA SER A 75 -11.56 0.56 8.86
C SER A 75 -10.36 1.51 8.79
N ILE A 76 -9.15 1.00 8.59
CA ILE A 76 -7.92 1.83 8.46
C ILE A 76 -8.11 2.93 7.41
N ASN A 77 -8.66 2.60 6.25
CA ASN A 77 -8.86 3.56 5.17
C ASN A 77 -9.93 4.61 5.51
N VAL A 78 -11.07 4.18 6.10
CA VAL A 78 -12.16 5.09 6.49
C VAL A 78 -11.69 6.05 7.58
N ASP A 79 -11.01 5.55 8.61
CA ASP A 79 -10.47 6.38 9.69
C ASP A 79 -9.46 7.41 9.15
N MET A 80 -8.59 6.98 8.22
CA MET A 80 -7.64 7.90 7.59
C MET A 80 -8.31 8.98 6.74
N LEU A 81 -9.32 8.62 5.96
CA LEU A 81 -10.08 9.58 5.15
C LEU A 81 -10.86 10.55 6.04
N ALA A 82 -11.47 10.06 7.13
CA ALA A 82 -12.17 10.89 8.10
C ALA A 82 -11.22 11.87 8.81
N TYR A 83 -10.06 11.38 9.26
CA TYR A 83 -9.02 12.23 9.85
C TYR A 83 -8.54 13.29 8.87
N TRP A 84 -8.25 12.92 7.63
CA TRP A 84 -7.82 13.85 6.59
C TRP A 84 -8.87 14.93 6.35
N GLN A 85 -10.13 14.53 6.19
CA GLN A 85 -11.25 15.47 5.97
C GLN A 85 -11.50 16.41 7.17
N GLN A 86 -11.43 15.89 8.41
CA GLN A 86 -11.80 16.68 9.58
C GLN A 86 -10.64 17.53 10.12
N TYR A 87 -9.42 17.07 9.97
CA TYR A 87 -8.25 17.64 10.65
C TYR A 87 -7.18 18.19 9.72
N GLN A 88 -7.02 17.66 8.49
CA GLN A 88 -5.89 17.95 7.63
C GLN A 88 -6.28 18.27 6.18
N GLN A 89 -7.38 19.00 5.98
CA GLN A 89 -7.94 19.27 4.64
C GLN A 89 -6.95 19.92 3.67
N ARG A 90 -5.96 20.66 4.18
CA ARG A 90 -4.95 21.34 3.37
C ARG A 90 -3.80 20.45 2.93
N ALA A 91 -3.62 19.30 3.58
CA ALA A 91 -2.56 18.37 3.25
C ALA A 91 -2.86 17.63 1.94
N THR A 92 -1.85 17.45 1.08
CA THR A 92 -1.97 16.51 -0.04
C THR A 92 -1.89 15.07 0.49
N MET A 93 -2.87 14.23 0.15
CA MET A 93 -2.83 12.79 0.47
C MET A 93 -2.09 12.02 -0.62
N ILE A 94 -1.08 11.25 -0.24
CA ILE A 94 -0.42 10.28 -1.11
C ILE A 94 -0.69 8.88 -0.57
N THR A 95 -1.21 7.98 -1.40
CA THR A 95 -1.48 6.61 -0.98
C THR A 95 -1.36 5.62 -2.13
N PHE A 96 -1.47 4.33 -1.80
CA PHE A 96 -1.20 3.25 -2.74
C PHE A 96 -2.41 2.36 -2.99
N GLY A 97 -2.70 2.18 -4.26
CA GLY A 97 -3.49 1.09 -4.78
C GLY A 97 -2.73 -0.24 -4.79
N SER A 98 -3.18 -1.12 -5.64
CA SER A 98 -2.52 -2.40 -5.91
C SER A 98 -2.83 -2.84 -7.33
N SER A 99 -1.91 -3.55 -7.97
CA SER A 99 -2.16 -4.23 -9.25
C SER A 99 -3.34 -5.20 -9.18
N CYS A 100 -3.61 -5.78 -8.00
CA CYS A 100 -4.78 -6.63 -7.74
C CYS A 100 -6.13 -5.90 -7.90
N GLY A 101 -6.11 -4.56 -7.93
CA GLY A 101 -7.31 -3.77 -8.26
C GLY A 101 -7.69 -3.81 -9.73
N TYR A 102 -6.82 -4.25 -10.64
CA TYR A 102 -7.17 -4.40 -12.05
C TYR A 102 -7.94 -5.70 -12.31
N ASN A 103 -8.75 -5.68 -13.35
CA ASN A 103 -9.35 -6.89 -13.88
C ASN A 103 -8.34 -7.67 -14.74
N ASP A 104 -8.34 -9.00 -14.64
CA ASP A 104 -7.39 -9.88 -15.35
C ASP A 104 -7.52 -9.84 -16.87
N LYS A 105 -8.70 -9.53 -17.37
CA LYS A 105 -9.06 -9.58 -18.80
C LYS A 105 -8.94 -8.22 -19.49
N ILE A 106 -8.63 -7.17 -18.74
CA ILE A 106 -8.57 -5.80 -19.24
C ILE A 106 -7.13 -5.29 -19.14
N LYS A 107 -6.66 -4.56 -20.15
CA LYS A 107 -5.32 -3.97 -20.12
C LYS A 107 -5.12 -3.14 -18.86
N LYS A 108 -4.06 -3.44 -18.11
CA LYS A 108 -3.71 -2.78 -16.83
C LYS A 108 -3.11 -1.39 -17.10
N ILE A 109 -3.98 -0.42 -17.36
CA ILE A 109 -3.67 1.01 -17.50
C ILE A 109 -4.60 1.80 -16.58
N GLU A 110 -4.18 2.96 -16.12
CA GLU A 110 -4.90 3.76 -15.11
C GLU A 110 -6.39 3.98 -15.40
N PRO A 111 -6.83 4.35 -16.63
CA PRO A 111 -8.26 4.54 -16.93
C PRO A 111 -9.12 3.27 -16.80
N ASN A 112 -8.49 2.11 -16.69
CA ASN A 112 -9.16 0.83 -16.56
C ASN A 112 -9.20 0.29 -15.12
N TYR A 113 -8.60 1.00 -14.16
CA TYR A 113 -8.44 0.51 -12.80
C TYR A 113 -9.76 0.14 -12.10
N LEU A 114 -10.83 0.88 -12.39
CA LEU A 114 -12.16 0.63 -11.80
C LEU A 114 -13.08 -0.21 -12.70
N LYS A 115 -12.61 -0.71 -13.84
CA LYS A 115 -13.43 -1.49 -14.78
C LYS A 115 -13.38 -2.99 -14.46
N GLY A 116 -14.53 -3.64 -14.58
CA GLY A 116 -14.70 -5.06 -14.31
C GLY A 116 -14.42 -5.45 -12.85
N GLU A 117 -14.47 -6.73 -12.54
CA GLU A 117 -14.10 -7.25 -11.21
C GLU A 117 -12.58 -7.15 -11.01
N PRO A 118 -12.07 -6.98 -9.77
CA PRO A 118 -10.66 -7.07 -9.48
C PRO A 118 -10.05 -8.43 -9.84
N GLU A 119 -8.72 -8.54 -9.74
CA GLU A 119 -7.95 -9.75 -10.04
C GLU A 119 -8.49 -10.97 -9.31
N THR A 120 -8.70 -12.06 -10.06
CA THR A 120 -9.22 -13.33 -9.55
C THR A 120 -8.36 -13.87 -8.39
N GLY A 121 -9.03 -14.22 -7.29
CA GLY A 121 -8.40 -14.66 -6.07
C GLY A 121 -7.93 -13.51 -5.14
N TYR A 122 -8.04 -12.26 -5.59
CA TYR A 122 -7.71 -11.06 -4.80
C TYR A 122 -8.86 -10.04 -4.77
N GLU A 123 -10.07 -10.48 -5.09
CA GLU A 123 -11.25 -9.62 -5.31
C GLU A 123 -11.48 -8.69 -4.11
N VAL A 124 -11.46 -9.24 -2.89
CA VAL A 124 -11.70 -8.47 -1.68
C VAL A 124 -10.61 -7.41 -1.45
N TYR A 125 -9.34 -7.81 -1.56
CA TYR A 125 -8.24 -6.86 -1.41
C TYR A 125 -8.23 -5.79 -2.50
N GLY A 126 -8.49 -6.21 -3.74
CA GLY A 126 -8.65 -5.29 -4.88
C GLY A 126 -9.79 -4.30 -4.67
N MET A 127 -10.94 -4.75 -4.16
CA MET A 127 -12.08 -3.88 -3.85
C MET A 127 -11.78 -2.91 -2.71
N VAL A 128 -11.09 -3.33 -1.65
CA VAL A 128 -10.65 -2.43 -0.58
C VAL A 128 -9.80 -1.28 -1.14
N LYS A 129 -8.88 -1.60 -2.06
CA LYS A 129 -8.05 -0.57 -2.71
C LYS A 129 -8.87 0.34 -3.64
N ARG A 130 -9.81 -0.20 -4.40
CA ARG A 130 -10.73 0.61 -5.22
C ARG A 130 -11.63 1.51 -4.37
N ASN A 131 -12.12 1.02 -3.23
CA ASN A 131 -12.95 1.80 -2.30
C ASN A 131 -12.17 2.99 -1.73
N LEU A 132 -10.89 2.82 -1.42
CA LEU A 132 -10.03 3.94 -1.01
C LEU A 132 -9.97 5.01 -2.10
N LEU A 133 -9.73 4.62 -3.37
CA LEU A 133 -9.72 5.58 -4.49
C LEU A 133 -11.08 6.26 -4.66
N THR A 134 -12.17 5.53 -4.49
CA THR A 134 -13.53 6.09 -4.54
C THR A 134 -13.74 7.15 -3.46
N GLY A 135 -13.32 6.87 -2.22
CA GLY A 135 -13.39 7.83 -1.11
C GLY A 135 -12.55 9.08 -1.37
N LEU A 136 -11.30 8.92 -1.83
CA LEU A 136 -10.43 10.03 -2.21
C LEU A 136 -11.07 10.92 -3.30
N THR A 137 -11.67 10.29 -4.31
CA THR A 137 -12.33 11.00 -5.41
C THR A 137 -13.56 11.76 -4.93
N ALA A 138 -14.34 11.18 -4.00
CA ALA A 138 -15.49 11.82 -3.39
C ALA A 138 -15.06 13.07 -2.60
N LEU A 139 -14.05 12.96 -1.74
CA LEU A 139 -13.52 14.07 -0.95
C LEU A 139 -12.92 15.18 -1.83
N LYS A 140 -12.25 14.81 -2.91
CA LYS A 140 -11.78 15.80 -3.89
C LYS A 140 -12.94 16.55 -4.53
N LYS A 141 -13.99 15.84 -4.92
CA LYS A 141 -15.18 16.44 -5.56
C LYS A 141 -15.93 17.37 -4.62
N GLU A 142 -16.11 16.99 -3.36
CA GLU A 142 -16.94 17.72 -2.41
C GLU A 142 -16.17 18.85 -1.71
N PHE A 143 -14.93 18.59 -1.30
CA PHE A 143 -14.11 19.49 -0.47
C PHE A 143 -12.88 20.05 -1.17
N SER A 144 -12.67 19.78 -2.46
CA SER A 144 -11.50 20.22 -3.25
C SER A 144 -10.17 19.72 -2.68
N MET A 145 -10.16 18.62 -1.95
CA MET A 145 -8.96 18.05 -1.35
C MET A 145 -8.07 17.39 -2.41
N ASP A 146 -6.76 17.55 -2.30
CA ASP A 146 -5.83 17.03 -3.32
C ASP A 146 -5.17 15.71 -2.91
N PHE A 147 -5.05 14.79 -3.86
CA PHE A 147 -4.44 13.49 -3.60
C PHE A 147 -3.62 12.97 -4.80
N ARG A 148 -2.71 12.04 -4.49
CA ARG A 148 -2.00 11.20 -5.46
C ARG A 148 -2.24 9.74 -5.10
N TYR A 149 -2.77 8.97 -6.03
CA TYR A 149 -3.04 7.55 -5.88
C TYR A 149 -2.11 6.77 -6.78
N LEU A 150 -1.15 6.06 -6.20
CA LEU A 150 -0.11 5.34 -6.93
C LEU A 150 -0.46 3.85 -6.99
N ILE A 151 -0.31 3.23 -8.14
CA ILE A 151 -0.63 1.80 -8.34
C ILE A 151 0.68 1.04 -8.61
N PRO A 152 1.41 0.63 -7.57
CA PRO A 152 2.61 -0.16 -7.73
C PRO A 152 2.30 -1.60 -8.13
N SER A 153 3.26 -2.26 -8.75
CA SER A 153 3.24 -3.70 -8.96
C SER A 153 3.76 -4.42 -7.72
N VAL A 154 5.08 -4.47 -7.53
CA VAL A 154 5.72 -5.11 -6.38
C VAL A 154 6.82 -4.22 -5.85
N PHE A 155 6.82 -3.99 -4.55
CA PHE A 155 7.96 -3.38 -3.87
C PHE A 155 8.97 -4.45 -3.46
N TYR A 156 10.23 -4.22 -3.72
CA TYR A 156 11.32 -5.10 -3.29
C TYR A 156 12.56 -4.29 -2.88
N GLY A 157 13.41 -4.87 -2.06
CA GLY A 157 14.64 -4.21 -1.62
C GLY A 157 15.22 -4.81 -0.33
N PRO A 158 16.31 -4.23 0.19
CA PRO A 158 16.95 -4.67 1.43
C PRO A 158 16.00 -4.61 2.63
N GLY A 159 16.13 -5.57 3.55
CA GLY A 159 15.33 -5.63 4.78
C GLY A 159 13.88 -6.11 4.57
N TYR A 160 13.55 -6.65 3.40
CA TYR A 160 12.29 -7.36 3.20
C TYR A 160 12.32 -8.72 3.91
N ASP A 161 11.17 -9.20 4.34
CA ASP A 161 11.07 -10.51 4.98
C ASP A 161 11.37 -11.63 3.96
N LEU A 162 12.46 -12.34 4.17
CA LEU A 162 12.87 -13.44 3.30
C LEU A 162 11.92 -14.66 3.33
N ASN A 163 11.04 -14.73 4.32
CA ASN A 163 9.99 -15.75 4.39
C ASN A 163 8.78 -15.38 3.53
N ASP A 164 8.70 -14.14 3.07
CA ASP A 164 7.69 -13.70 2.14
C ASP A 164 7.87 -14.39 0.77
N LYS A 165 6.78 -14.95 0.24
CA LYS A 165 6.77 -15.76 -0.98
C LYS A 165 6.43 -14.94 -2.24
N HIS A 166 6.66 -13.63 -2.23
CA HIS A 166 6.55 -12.86 -3.46
C HIS A 166 7.60 -13.30 -4.50
N PHE A 167 7.20 -13.30 -5.76
CA PHE A 167 7.98 -13.85 -6.88
C PHE A 167 9.45 -13.39 -6.89
N VAL A 168 9.71 -12.09 -6.76
CA VAL A 168 11.06 -11.53 -6.84
C VAL A 168 11.97 -12.09 -5.75
N PHE A 169 11.49 -12.18 -4.50
CA PHE A 169 12.26 -12.69 -3.38
C PHE A 169 12.49 -14.19 -3.46
N ASP A 170 11.44 -14.94 -3.85
CA ASP A 170 11.57 -16.39 -4.04
C ASP A 170 12.57 -16.71 -5.14
N LEU A 171 12.57 -15.95 -6.23
CA LEU A 171 13.53 -16.10 -7.32
C LEU A 171 14.96 -15.79 -6.87
N ILE A 172 15.18 -14.66 -6.19
CA ILE A 172 16.49 -14.28 -5.67
C ILE A 172 17.01 -15.38 -4.72
N ARG A 173 16.17 -15.83 -3.78
CA ARG A 173 16.53 -16.89 -2.84
C ARG A 173 16.91 -18.18 -3.56
N LYS A 174 16.15 -18.62 -4.56
CA LYS A 174 16.46 -19.81 -5.37
C LYS A 174 17.79 -19.68 -6.12
N ILE A 175 18.05 -18.52 -6.74
CA ILE A 175 19.29 -18.25 -7.47
C ILE A 175 20.50 -18.27 -6.51
N VAL A 176 20.41 -17.58 -5.39
CA VAL A 176 21.48 -17.55 -4.38
C VAL A 176 21.75 -18.95 -3.81
N SER A 177 20.70 -19.72 -3.52
CA SER A 177 20.84 -21.11 -3.05
C SER A 177 21.53 -21.99 -4.09
N ALA A 178 21.13 -21.91 -5.35
CA ALA A 178 21.73 -22.66 -6.44
C ALA A 178 23.22 -22.31 -6.64
N LYS A 179 23.58 -21.03 -6.57
CA LYS A 179 24.98 -20.56 -6.63
C LYS A 179 25.84 -21.15 -5.51
N ASN A 180 25.26 -21.36 -4.33
CA ASN A 180 25.96 -21.92 -3.16
C ASN A 180 25.87 -23.45 -3.08
N GLY A 181 25.67 -24.15 -4.19
CA GLY A 181 25.64 -25.61 -4.25
C GLY A 181 24.29 -26.25 -3.96
N GLY A 182 23.23 -25.47 -3.91
CA GLY A 182 21.85 -25.97 -3.78
C GLY A 182 21.25 -26.50 -5.09
N ASN A 183 20.02 -26.88 -5.06
CA ASN A 183 19.28 -27.42 -6.22
C ASN A 183 19.19 -26.41 -7.37
N LYS A 184 19.01 -26.93 -8.59
CA LYS A 184 18.74 -26.11 -9.78
C LYS A 184 17.50 -25.24 -9.56
N VAL A 185 17.54 -24.01 -10.07
CA VAL A 185 16.39 -23.10 -10.05
C VAL A 185 15.32 -23.62 -11.00
N VAL A 186 14.15 -23.95 -10.45
CA VAL A 186 12.99 -24.34 -11.23
C VAL A 186 12.04 -23.16 -11.28
N LEU A 187 11.73 -22.70 -12.50
CA LEU A 187 10.73 -21.65 -12.76
C LEU A 187 9.45 -22.27 -13.28
N TRP A 188 8.32 -21.67 -12.90
CA TRP A 188 7.00 -22.03 -13.40
C TRP A 188 6.64 -21.08 -14.54
N GLY A 189 6.06 -21.59 -15.60
CA GLY A 189 5.70 -20.84 -16.80
C GLY A 189 6.76 -20.90 -17.91
N ASN A 190 6.46 -20.23 -19.01
CA ASN A 190 7.26 -20.21 -20.23
C ASN A 190 8.04 -18.90 -20.47
N GLY A 191 7.95 -17.94 -19.56
CA GLY A 191 8.60 -16.63 -19.66
C GLY A 191 7.92 -15.64 -20.62
N SER A 192 6.69 -15.88 -21.01
CA SER A 192 5.93 -14.98 -21.89
C SER A 192 5.11 -13.92 -21.15
N GLN A 193 5.35 -13.75 -19.87
CA GLN A 193 4.63 -12.82 -18.97
C GLN A 193 5.07 -11.39 -19.17
#